data_499b1d5617388e228412277c9a41bde8
#
_entry.id   499b1d5617388e228412277c9a41bde8
#
_cell.length_a   1.000
_cell.length_b   1.000
_cell.length_c   1.000
_cell.angle_alpha   90.00
_cell.angle_beta   90.00
_cell.angle_gamma   90.00
#
_symmetry.space_group_name_H-M   'P 1'
#
loop_
_entity.id
_entity.type
_entity.pdbx_description
1 polymer ?
#
loop_
_entity_poly.entity_id
_entity_poly.type
_entity_poly.pdbx_seq_one_letter_code
_entity_poly.pdbx_strand_id
1 'polypeptide(L)'
;MSTEVSGLIECRPGARLWGPDDEDSVWHSAIDLFLLNNGNAYAGLACLFGIRNYFGFRPLAEGRGLPGDASEDLRTEYASYGGPPDVHGTTWITWAEVAAADWKETDSSGSRSRASVAGDETNWGPVWSVMRILGELHGADHVRLVVWFH
;
A
#
# COMPACT_ATOMS: atom_id res chain seq x y z
N MET A 1 8.49 -21.34 5.44
CA MET A 1 7.79 -20.29 6.19
C MET A 1 6.97 -19.44 5.24
N SER A 2 5.73 -19.18 5.56
CA SER A 2 4.88 -18.30 4.78
C SER A 2 5.09 -16.83 5.22
N THR A 3 4.77 -15.91 4.32
CA THR A 3 4.78 -14.48 4.60
C THR A 3 3.36 -13.98 4.38
N GLU A 4 2.87 -13.22 5.34
CA GLU A 4 1.55 -12.60 5.28
C GLU A 4 1.70 -11.10 5.23
N VAL A 5 0.73 -10.43 4.59
CA VAL A 5 0.69 -8.97 4.50
C VAL A 5 -0.45 -8.46 5.38
N SER A 6 -0.16 -7.43 6.14
CA SER A 6 -1.17 -6.67 6.89
C SER A 6 -0.98 -5.19 6.60
N GLY A 7 -2.02 -4.41 6.78
CA GLY A 7 -1.93 -2.99 6.54
C GLY A 7 -3.26 -2.29 6.59
N LEU A 8 -3.19 -0.99 6.35
CA LEU A 8 -4.34 -0.09 6.35
C LEU A 8 -4.19 0.91 5.20
N ILE A 9 -5.32 1.27 4.60
CA ILE A 9 -5.38 2.46 3.76
C ILE A 9 -5.61 3.65 4.67
N GLU A 10 -4.76 4.66 4.56
CA GLU A 10 -4.90 5.93 5.24
C GLU A 10 -5.30 7.02 4.26
N CYS A 11 -6.06 7.98 4.76
CA CYS A 11 -6.50 9.12 3.99
C CYS A 11 -6.39 10.40 4.82
N ARG A 12 -5.94 11.47 4.19
CA ARG A 12 -5.90 12.79 4.81
C ARG A 12 -6.92 13.69 4.11
N PRO A 13 -7.85 14.33 4.84
CA PRO A 13 -8.85 15.20 4.21
C PRO A 13 -8.20 16.24 3.31
N GLY A 14 -8.74 16.36 2.11
CA GLY A 14 -8.26 17.34 1.14
C GLY A 14 -9.09 18.61 1.14
N ALA A 15 -8.61 19.62 0.40
CA ALA A 15 -9.21 20.94 0.30
C ALA A 15 -10.69 20.93 -0.14
N ARG A 16 -11.11 19.88 -0.84
CA ARG A 16 -12.51 19.76 -1.32
C ARG A 16 -13.53 19.69 -0.20
N LEU A 17 -13.17 19.05 0.94
CA LEU A 17 -14.09 18.83 2.05
C LEU A 17 -13.80 19.73 3.24
N TRP A 18 -12.56 20.14 3.44
CA TRP A 18 -12.12 20.81 4.66
C TRP A 18 -11.52 22.19 4.43
N GLY A 19 -11.40 22.59 3.16
CA GLY A 19 -10.74 23.84 2.80
C GLY A 19 -9.23 23.71 2.62
N PRO A 20 -8.60 24.67 1.91
CA PRO A 20 -7.19 24.55 1.52
C PRO A 20 -6.20 24.74 2.66
N ASP A 21 -6.61 25.34 3.77
CA ASP A 21 -5.72 25.75 4.87
C ASP A 21 -6.04 25.04 6.18
N ASP A 22 -6.56 23.82 6.13
CA ASP A 22 -6.84 23.07 7.34
C ASP A 22 -5.52 22.54 7.94
N GLU A 23 -4.93 23.31 8.84
CA GLU A 23 -3.70 22.95 9.55
C GLU A 23 -3.88 21.73 10.46
N ASP A 24 -5.11 21.38 10.80
CA ASP A 24 -5.44 20.22 11.63
C ASP A 24 -5.63 18.96 10.80
N SER A 25 -5.40 19.01 9.49
CA SER A 25 -5.50 17.87 8.61
C SER A 25 -4.47 16.80 8.98
N VAL A 26 -4.95 15.66 9.49
CA VAL A 26 -4.11 14.52 9.88
C VAL A 26 -4.53 13.29 9.08
N TRP A 27 -3.63 12.31 9.04
CA TRP A 27 -3.95 11.03 8.43
C TRP A 27 -4.93 10.25 9.29
N HIS A 28 -5.94 9.68 8.64
CA HIS A 28 -6.94 8.84 9.26
C HIS A 28 -6.90 7.44 8.67
N SER A 29 -7.14 6.44 9.49
CA SER A 29 -7.36 5.08 9.04
C SER A 29 -8.69 5.01 8.29
N ALA A 30 -8.67 4.58 7.04
CA ALA A 30 -9.87 4.48 6.21
C ALA A 30 -10.43 3.08 6.20
N ILE A 31 -9.62 2.06 5.84
CA ILE A 31 -10.06 0.68 5.79
C ILE A 31 -8.87 -0.26 5.97
N ASP A 32 -9.09 -1.37 6.66
CA ASP A 32 -8.10 -2.42 6.84
C ASP A 32 -7.92 -3.20 5.53
N LEU A 33 -6.67 -3.48 5.17
CA LEU A 33 -6.32 -4.23 3.98
C LEU A 33 -7.01 -5.61 3.94
N PHE A 34 -7.15 -6.25 5.10
CA PHE A 34 -7.79 -7.55 5.24
C PHE A 34 -9.19 -7.60 4.62
N LEU A 35 -9.93 -6.49 4.67
CA LEU A 35 -11.28 -6.42 4.12
C LEU A 35 -11.31 -6.34 2.59
N LEU A 36 -10.18 -6.02 1.98
CA LEU A 36 -10.06 -5.83 0.53
C LEU A 36 -9.24 -6.94 -0.14
N ASN A 37 -8.16 -7.34 0.50
CA ASN A 37 -7.26 -8.37 0.02
C ASN A 37 -6.59 -9.06 1.20
N ASN A 38 -6.94 -10.31 1.44
CA ASN A 38 -6.32 -11.13 2.48
C ASN A 38 -5.39 -12.20 1.91
N GLY A 39 -5.05 -12.11 0.63
CA GLY A 39 -4.16 -13.06 -0.05
C GLY A 39 -2.70 -12.65 0.08
N ASN A 40 -1.82 -13.64 -0.05
CA ASN A 40 -0.38 -13.46 0.02
C ASN A 40 0.35 -13.97 -1.23
N ALA A 41 -0.25 -13.78 -2.40
CA ALA A 41 0.38 -14.17 -3.66
C ALA A 41 1.74 -13.46 -3.81
N TYR A 42 2.82 -14.20 -3.76
CA TYR A 42 4.17 -13.65 -3.63
C TYR A 42 4.61 -12.82 -4.84
N ALA A 43 4.13 -13.15 -6.03
CA ALA A 43 4.47 -12.34 -7.21
C ALA A 43 3.98 -10.90 -7.07
N GLY A 44 2.79 -10.70 -6.52
CA GLY A 44 2.26 -9.36 -6.23
C GLY A 44 3.07 -8.65 -5.16
N LEU A 45 3.41 -9.34 -4.07
CA LEU A 45 4.22 -8.77 -2.98
C LEU A 45 5.62 -8.39 -3.47
N ALA A 46 6.21 -9.21 -4.33
CA ALA A 46 7.50 -8.92 -4.95
C ALA A 46 7.43 -7.67 -5.84
N CYS A 47 6.42 -7.62 -6.69
CA CYS A 47 6.22 -6.52 -7.63
C CYS A 47 5.98 -5.18 -6.95
N LEU A 48 5.17 -5.18 -5.89
CA LEU A 48 4.79 -3.94 -5.19
C LEU A 48 5.82 -3.52 -4.15
N PHE A 49 6.30 -4.47 -3.36
CA PHE A 49 7.03 -4.17 -2.12
C PHE A 49 8.40 -4.84 -2.00
N GLY A 50 8.82 -5.61 -2.98
CA GLY A 50 10.12 -6.29 -2.96
C GLY A 50 10.20 -7.48 -2.02
N ILE A 51 9.07 -7.98 -1.51
CA ILE A 51 9.03 -9.11 -0.60
C ILE A 51 9.12 -10.41 -1.40
N ARG A 52 10.08 -11.28 -1.01
CA ARG A 52 10.34 -12.55 -1.69
C ARG A 52 10.52 -12.38 -3.20
N ASN A 53 11.25 -11.35 -3.59
CA ASN A 53 11.38 -10.95 -4.98
C ASN A 53 12.38 -11.84 -5.76
N TYR A 54 12.06 -13.11 -5.84
CA TYR A 54 12.79 -14.07 -6.70
C TYR A 54 12.44 -13.88 -8.18
N PHE A 55 11.42 -13.09 -8.46
CA PHE A 55 10.93 -12.80 -9.81
C PHE A 55 11.75 -11.73 -10.53
N GLY A 56 12.48 -10.92 -9.79
CA GLY A 56 13.29 -9.83 -10.38
C GLY A 56 12.46 -8.65 -10.84
N PHE A 57 11.38 -8.29 -10.15
CA PHE A 57 10.68 -7.02 -10.36
C PHE A 57 11.49 -5.86 -9.79
N ARG A 58 11.27 -4.67 -10.33
CA ARG A 58 11.63 -3.41 -9.65
C ARG A 58 10.46 -3.01 -8.77
N PRO A 59 10.58 -3.10 -7.44
CA PRO A 59 9.45 -2.81 -6.54
C PRO A 59 9.00 -1.36 -6.66
N LEU A 60 7.71 -1.13 -6.51
CA LEU A 60 7.18 0.23 -6.51
C LEU A 60 7.50 0.97 -5.21
N ALA A 61 7.48 0.28 -4.08
CA ALA A 61 7.70 0.89 -2.77
C ALA A 61 8.30 -0.12 -1.80
N GLU A 62 9.63 -0.18 -1.74
CA GLU A 62 10.34 -1.15 -0.91
C GLU A 62 10.92 -0.50 0.34
N GLY A 63 10.58 -1.05 1.52
CA GLY A 63 11.30 -0.77 2.76
C GLY A 63 11.33 0.66 3.24
N ARG A 64 10.31 1.45 2.98
CA ARG A 64 10.27 2.86 3.39
C ARG A 64 10.07 3.07 4.88
N GLY A 65 9.69 2.03 5.60
CA GLY A 65 9.39 2.09 7.02
C GLY A 65 7.96 2.56 7.29
N LEU A 66 7.63 2.68 8.56
CA LEU A 66 6.34 3.23 8.98
C LEU A 66 6.35 4.75 8.78
N PRO A 67 5.31 5.35 8.20
CA PRO A 67 5.27 6.81 8.07
C PRO A 67 5.37 7.49 9.43
N GLY A 68 6.18 8.56 9.51
CA GLY A 68 6.35 9.29 10.76
C GLY A 68 5.09 9.97 11.28
N ASP A 69 4.15 10.25 10.37
CA ASP A 69 2.86 10.89 10.66
C ASP A 69 1.69 9.89 10.56
N ALA A 70 1.96 8.60 10.73
CA ALA A 70 0.93 7.56 10.71
C ALA A 70 -0.19 7.87 11.71
N SER A 71 -1.42 7.49 11.35
CA SER A 71 -2.57 7.65 12.25
C SER A 71 -2.38 6.86 13.54
N GLU A 72 -3.05 7.29 14.59
CA GLU A 72 -3.01 6.60 15.88
C GLU A 72 -3.52 5.17 15.76
N ASP A 73 -4.60 4.96 15.00
CA ASP A 73 -5.17 3.63 14.77
C ASP A 73 -4.17 2.70 14.11
N LEU A 74 -3.45 3.21 13.09
CA LEU A 74 -2.42 2.43 12.41
C LEU A 74 -1.28 2.08 13.35
N ARG A 75 -0.80 3.04 14.15
CA ARG A 75 0.28 2.81 15.10
C ARG A 75 -0.09 1.75 16.13
N THR A 76 -1.33 1.80 16.62
CA THR A 76 -1.84 0.83 17.60
C THR A 76 -1.88 -0.57 16.99
N GLU A 77 -2.41 -0.70 15.80
CA GLU A 77 -2.48 -1.98 15.11
C GLU A 77 -1.08 -2.52 14.79
N TYR A 78 -0.21 -1.68 14.24
CA TYR A 78 1.17 -2.06 13.95
C TYR A 78 1.89 -2.58 15.20
N ALA A 79 1.74 -1.87 16.31
CA ALA A 79 2.38 -2.26 17.57
C ALA A 79 1.88 -3.63 18.09
N SER A 80 0.65 -4.00 17.76
CA SER A 80 0.08 -5.29 18.19
C SER A 80 0.76 -6.50 17.56
N TYR A 81 1.52 -6.29 16.46
CA TYR A 81 2.29 -7.36 15.79
C TYR A 81 3.67 -7.59 16.44
N GLY A 82 4.07 -6.79 17.43
CA GLY A 82 5.28 -7.02 18.22
C GLY A 82 6.55 -6.36 17.71
N GLY A 83 6.52 -5.70 16.55
CA GLY A 83 7.69 -5.05 15.97
C GLY A 83 8.76 -6.03 15.48
N PRO A 84 9.92 -5.53 15.00
CA PRO A 84 11.02 -6.40 14.55
C PRO A 84 11.55 -7.29 15.69
N PRO A 85 11.97 -8.54 15.41
CA PRO A 85 12.03 -9.18 14.07
C PRO A 85 10.74 -9.81 13.57
N ASP A 86 9.67 -9.80 14.35
CA ASP A 86 8.39 -10.44 14.00
C ASP A 86 7.72 -9.75 12.82
N VAL A 87 7.98 -8.45 12.66
CA VAL A 87 7.49 -7.63 11.55
C VAL A 87 8.68 -7.18 10.72
N HIS A 88 8.54 -7.26 9.39
CA HIS A 88 9.60 -6.83 8.46
C HIS A 88 8.99 -6.20 7.21
N GLY A 89 9.84 -5.55 6.42
CA GLY A 89 9.47 -5.00 5.13
C GLY A 89 8.45 -3.87 5.18
N THR A 90 8.23 -3.27 6.34
CA THR A 90 7.26 -2.18 6.50
C THR A 90 7.51 -1.07 5.48
N THR A 91 6.43 -0.67 4.79
CA THR A 91 6.53 0.34 3.74
C THR A 91 5.16 0.96 3.48
N TRP A 92 5.13 1.94 2.58
CA TRP A 92 3.89 2.60 2.19
C TRP A 92 3.99 3.07 0.75
N ILE A 93 2.83 3.21 0.10
CA ILE A 93 2.73 3.71 -1.26
C ILE A 93 1.52 4.62 -1.39
N THR A 94 1.67 5.77 -2.06
CA THR A 94 0.56 6.68 -2.30
C THR A 94 -0.25 6.25 -3.51
N TRP A 95 -1.51 6.70 -3.57
CA TRP A 95 -2.31 6.48 -4.76
C TRP A 95 -1.69 7.17 -5.99
N ALA A 96 -1.09 8.34 -5.82
CA ALA A 96 -0.41 9.02 -6.91
C ALA A 96 0.68 8.14 -7.54
N GLU A 97 1.44 7.43 -6.73
CA GLU A 97 2.48 6.52 -7.21
C GLU A 97 1.89 5.29 -7.91
N VAL A 98 0.81 4.74 -7.37
CA VAL A 98 0.12 3.60 -8.00
C VAL A 98 -0.45 4.00 -9.36
N ALA A 99 -1.09 5.17 -9.42
CA ALA A 99 -1.70 5.68 -10.66
C ALA A 99 -0.66 6.00 -11.73
N ALA A 100 0.55 6.41 -11.33
CA ALA A 100 1.64 6.78 -12.25
C ALA A 100 2.56 5.61 -12.61
N ALA A 101 2.41 4.44 -12.00
CA ALA A 101 3.29 3.31 -12.23
C ALA A 101 3.18 2.77 -13.65
N ASP A 102 4.29 2.23 -14.16
CA ASP A 102 4.28 1.50 -15.43
C ASP A 102 3.79 0.07 -15.20
N TRP A 103 2.52 -0.15 -15.44
CA TRP A 103 1.87 -1.45 -15.23
C TRP A 103 2.24 -2.49 -16.30
N LYS A 104 2.89 -2.06 -17.38
CA LYS A 104 3.38 -2.94 -18.45
C LYS A 104 4.78 -3.46 -18.17
N GLU A 105 5.51 -2.85 -17.26
CA GLU A 105 6.87 -3.31 -16.93
C GLU A 105 6.82 -4.74 -16.41
N THR A 106 7.79 -5.54 -16.83
CA THR A 106 7.84 -6.97 -16.53
C THR A 106 8.91 -7.29 -15.47
N ASP A 107 8.85 -8.52 -14.97
CA ASP A 107 9.94 -9.09 -14.18
C ASP A 107 11.21 -9.28 -15.04
N SER A 108 12.30 -9.74 -14.42
CA SER A 108 13.58 -9.90 -15.13
C SER A 108 13.51 -10.92 -16.27
N SER A 109 12.59 -11.88 -16.22
CA SER A 109 12.40 -12.89 -17.28
C SER A 109 11.55 -12.40 -18.44
N GLY A 110 10.83 -11.29 -18.28
CA GLY A 110 9.87 -10.79 -19.25
C GLY A 110 8.55 -11.57 -19.29
N SER A 111 8.33 -12.50 -18.36
CA SER A 111 7.17 -13.40 -18.37
C SER A 111 5.93 -12.80 -17.71
N ARG A 112 6.12 -11.94 -16.70
CA ARG A 112 5.02 -11.39 -15.90
C ARG A 112 5.09 -9.88 -15.91
N SER A 113 3.98 -9.21 -16.25
CA SER A 113 3.87 -7.76 -16.09
C SER A 113 3.35 -7.41 -14.70
N ARG A 114 3.57 -6.18 -14.25
CA ARG A 114 2.96 -5.68 -13.01
C ARG A 114 1.45 -5.84 -13.05
N ALA A 115 0.81 -5.49 -14.16
CA ALA A 115 -0.64 -5.63 -14.29
C ALA A 115 -1.10 -7.08 -14.08
N SER A 116 -0.33 -8.06 -14.54
CA SER A 116 -0.71 -9.47 -14.43
C SER A 116 -0.64 -10.01 -13.00
N VAL A 117 0.21 -9.45 -12.15
CA VAL A 117 0.43 -9.96 -10.79
C VAL A 117 -0.17 -9.08 -9.70
N ALA A 118 -0.40 -7.80 -9.98
CA ALA A 118 -0.86 -6.85 -8.96
C ALA A 118 -1.84 -5.80 -9.50
N GLY A 119 -2.33 -5.93 -10.73
CA GLY A 119 -3.24 -4.97 -11.35
C GLY A 119 -4.70 -5.15 -10.96
N ASP A 120 -5.57 -4.48 -11.71
CA ASP A 120 -7.01 -4.41 -11.42
C ASP A 120 -7.72 -5.76 -11.49
N GLU A 121 -7.21 -6.70 -12.28
CA GLU A 121 -7.79 -8.04 -12.44
C GLU A 121 -7.33 -9.04 -11.37
N THR A 122 -6.45 -8.61 -10.46
CA THR A 122 -5.91 -9.44 -9.39
C THR A 122 -6.62 -9.13 -8.07
N ASN A 123 -6.22 -9.83 -7.00
CA ASN A 123 -6.72 -9.56 -5.65
C ASN A 123 -6.41 -8.13 -5.16
N TRP A 124 -5.51 -7.42 -5.83
CA TRP A 124 -5.20 -6.03 -5.51
C TRP A 124 -6.20 -5.04 -6.12
N GLY A 125 -7.01 -5.49 -7.09
CA GLY A 125 -8.01 -4.62 -7.72
C GLY A 125 -8.90 -3.86 -6.76
N PRO A 126 -9.52 -4.50 -5.76
CA PRO A 126 -10.35 -3.81 -4.77
C PRO A 126 -9.57 -2.75 -3.99
N VAL A 127 -8.29 -3.00 -3.68
CA VAL A 127 -7.44 -2.03 -2.97
C VAL A 127 -7.26 -0.77 -3.83
N TRP A 128 -6.93 -0.95 -5.10
CA TRP A 128 -6.74 0.17 -6.02
C TRP A 128 -8.04 0.93 -6.25
N SER A 129 -9.18 0.24 -6.30
CA SER A 129 -10.50 0.87 -6.46
C SER A 129 -10.84 1.79 -5.30
N VAL A 130 -10.61 1.36 -4.07
CA VAL A 130 -10.85 2.17 -2.88
C VAL A 130 -9.90 3.37 -2.86
N MET A 131 -8.62 3.17 -3.13
CA MET A 131 -7.64 4.25 -3.17
C MET A 131 -7.97 5.27 -4.25
N ARG A 132 -8.48 4.84 -5.41
CA ARG A 132 -8.90 5.71 -6.49
C ARG A 132 -10.05 6.62 -6.06
N ILE A 133 -11.07 6.06 -5.43
CA ILE A 133 -12.23 6.82 -4.95
C ILE A 133 -11.80 7.87 -3.93
N LEU A 134 -11.00 7.46 -2.95
CA LEU A 134 -10.49 8.39 -1.94
C LEU A 134 -9.59 9.46 -2.57
N GLY A 135 -8.80 9.08 -3.57
CA GLY A 135 -7.94 10.02 -4.30
C GLY A 135 -8.72 11.07 -5.08
N GLU A 136 -9.88 10.71 -5.64
CA GLU A 136 -10.76 11.66 -6.32
C GLU A 136 -11.37 12.64 -5.34
N LEU A 137 -11.66 12.21 -4.11
CA LEU A 137 -12.26 13.06 -3.07
C LEU A 137 -11.23 13.97 -2.40
N HIS A 138 -10.04 13.47 -2.12
CA HIS A 138 -9.07 14.12 -1.24
C HIS A 138 -7.76 14.53 -1.91
N GLY A 139 -7.51 14.01 -3.10
CA GLY A 139 -6.23 14.18 -3.81
C GLY A 139 -5.40 12.91 -3.77
N ALA A 140 -4.70 12.64 -4.88
CA ALA A 140 -3.93 11.39 -5.03
C ALA A 140 -2.78 11.27 -4.03
N ASP A 141 -2.21 12.38 -3.58
CA ASP A 141 -1.13 12.41 -2.59
C ASP A 141 -1.64 12.30 -1.14
N HIS A 142 -2.95 12.36 -0.95
CA HIS A 142 -3.61 12.31 0.36
C HIS A 142 -4.20 10.92 0.66
N VAL A 143 -3.83 9.92 -0.13
CA VAL A 143 -4.25 8.53 0.07
C VAL A 143 -3.02 7.65 -0.03
N ARG A 144 -2.82 6.78 0.96
CA ARG A 144 -1.71 5.84 0.95
C ARG A 144 -2.10 4.50 1.55
N LEU A 145 -1.45 3.47 1.08
CA LEU A 145 -1.53 2.12 1.67
C LEU A 145 -0.25 1.93 2.50
N VAL A 146 -0.40 1.58 3.75
CA VAL A 146 0.71 1.23 4.64
C VAL A 146 0.64 -0.26 4.93
N VAL A 147 1.74 -0.97 4.73
CA VAL A 147 1.80 -2.43 4.87
C VAL A 147 2.99 -2.84 5.71
N TRP A 148 2.87 -4.01 6.31
CA TRP A 148 3.99 -4.73 6.94
C TRP A 148 3.79 -6.23 6.74
N PHE A 149 4.86 -6.98 6.95
CA PHE A 149 4.90 -8.41 6.65
C PHE A 149 5.30 -9.20 7.88
N HIS A 150 4.73 -10.39 8.02
CA HIS A 150 4.96 -11.23 9.19
C HIS A 150 4.78 -12.73 8.90
#